data_bebe669488a0f1b059c23a7f6ac9a26e
#
_entry.id   bebe669488a0f1b059c23a7f6ac9a26e
#
_cell.length_a   1.000
_cell.length_b   1.000
_cell.length_c   1.000
_cell.angle_alpha   90.00
_cell.angle_beta   90.00
_cell.angle_gamma   90.00
#
_symmetry.space_group_name_H-M   'P 1'
#
loop_
_entity.id
_entity.type
_entity.pdbx_description
1 polymer ?
#
loop_
_entity_poly.entity_id
_entity_poly.type
_entity_poly.pdbx_seq_one_letter_code
_entity_poly.pdbx_strand_id
1 'polypeptide(L)'
;MYKRQIVRWANVFWDPFVGAFIDKHNNQKVIKKWGKYRPYLLYFGIPLTVLSALLFFPNPAVRGNIMYAFIAYLATALVYSLVNIPYGALNASLTRDNNEVSTLTTVRMTEANIGNLLVYTFLPLFVQMASPNPQLKDIGFFGMKMNLGDYTSPHAGGAYFLVMSIYMVIGFIMLMITFFGIKERVLPTQAETDAVRYSDLFIEFKRNKPLQILGLFFLIGFTFMFFGNTVWPFYTQYNIGHPEWMASINLIGSIPGILLVFLWPVVRKKIGKKQFFYLFLGLFIAGTLVLWFWQMPGFKNSTTLGYIGRFLQQWGLTAATGYMWSLVPEVVSYGEYHSKKRVAGIINAIMGIFFKIGLALGGIIPGYINAFFNFDGSKATQTASALAGIQWSMIWLPIILALIAMWIMSRYPLSDADVDRINKEIEQRKAAEG
;
A
#
# COMPACT_ATOMS: atom_id res chain seq x y z
N MET A 1 1.04 20.59 9.53
CA MET A 1 1.10 20.11 8.13
C MET A 1 2.54 19.91 7.64
N TYR A 2 3.42 20.90 7.71
CA TYR A 2 4.81 20.84 7.22
C TYR A 2 5.69 19.72 7.79
N LYS A 3 5.57 19.40 9.10
CA LYS A 3 6.43 18.39 9.75
C LYS A 3 6.21 16.96 9.24
N ARG A 4 4.97 16.58 8.88
CA ARG A 4 4.68 15.28 8.26
C ARG A 4 5.27 15.17 6.85
N GLN A 5 5.36 16.29 6.12
CA GLN A 5 5.97 16.32 4.80
C GLN A 5 7.49 16.12 4.88
N ILE A 6 8.17 16.73 5.86
CA ILE A 6 9.62 16.53 6.07
C ILE A 6 9.95 15.05 6.28
N VAL A 7 9.18 14.33 7.10
CA VAL A 7 9.39 12.89 7.33
C VAL A 7 9.18 12.08 6.04
N ARG A 8 8.18 12.43 5.23
CA ARG A 8 7.97 11.76 3.92
C ARG A 8 9.13 11.98 2.97
N TRP A 9 9.67 13.20 2.88
CA TRP A 9 10.86 13.49 2.09
C TRP A 9 12.09 12.76 2.61
N ALA A 10 12.30 12.73 3.92
CA ALA A 10 13.39 11.96 4.54
C ALA A 10 13.33 10.48 4.12
N ASN A 11 12.14 9.87 4.12
CA ASN A 11 11.96 8.48 3.70
C ASN A 11 12.22 8.25 2.20
N VAL A 12 11.91 9.22 1.33
CA VAL A 12 12.20 9.12 -0.11
C VAL A 12 13.70 8.95 -0.37
N PHE A 13 14.54 9.64 0.41
CA PHE A 13 16.01 9.48 0.32
C PHE A 13 16.51 8.27 1.12
N TRP A 14 15.88 7.96 2.24
CA TRP A 14 16.29 6.87 3.13
C TRP A 14 16.06 5.48 2.53
N ASP A 15 14.93 5.25 1.87
CA ASP A 15 14.57 3.92 1.34
C ASP A 15 15.59 3.36 0.33
N PRO A 16 16.07 4.13 -0.68
CA PRO A 16 17.12 3.66 -1.58
C PRO A 16 18.43 3.31 -0.87
N PHE A 17 18.78 4.12 0.13
CA PHE A 17 19.97 3.84 0.95
C PHE A 17 19.82 2.54 1.74
N VAL A 18 18.65 2.32 2.37
CA VAL A 18 18.34 1.08 3.09
C VAL A 18 18.36 -0.13 2.15
N GLY A 19 17.77 0.00 0.95
CA GLY A 19 17.77 -1.08 -0.04
C GLY A 19 19.18 -1.49 -0.44
N ALA A 20 20.03 -0.49 -0.76
CA ALA A 20 21.44 -0.73 -1.09
C ALA A 20 22.25 -1.27 0.10
N PHE A 21 21.98 -0.78 1.30
CA PHE A 21 22.59 -1.27 2.54
C PHE A 21 22.29 -2.77 2.76
N ILE A 22 21.01 -3.17 2.63
CA ILE A 22 20.58 -4.56 2.81
C ILE A 22 21.24 -5.46 1.75
N ASP A 23 21.26 -5.03 0.49
CA ASP A 23 21.81 -5.82 -0.59
C ASP A 23 23.34 -5.94 -0.51
N LYS A 24 24.03 -4.91 -0.01
CA LYS A 24 25.49 -4.91 0.18
C LYS A 24 25.95 -5.68 1.41
N HIS A 25 25.21 -5.58 2.53
CA HIS A 25 25.59 -6.25 3.77
C HIS A 25 25.24 -7.74 3.72
N ASN A 26 26.28 -8.57 3.78
CA ASN A 26 26.15 -10.00 3.59
C ASN A 26 27.09 -10.77 4.52
N ASN A 27 26.58 -11.13 5.69
CA ASN A 27 27.26 -12.08 6.54
C ASN A 27 26.87 -13.50 6.14
N GLN A 28 27.76 -14.19 5.40
CA GLN A 28 27.50 -15.54 4.88
C GLN A 28 27.09 -16.56 5.96
N LYS A 29 27.61 -16.43 7.19
CA LYS A 29 27.20 -17.29 8.32
C LYS A 29 25.71 -17.07 8.67
N VAL A 30 25.28 -15.82 8.64
CA VAL A 30 23.87 -15.47 8.91
C VAL A 30 22.97 -15.91 7.76
N ILE A 31 23.40 -15.69 6.52
CA ILE A 31 22.63 -16.07 5.31
C ILE A 31 22.42 -17.57 5.23
N LYS A 32 23.44 -18.38 5.45
CA LYS A 32 23.32 -19.85 5.45
C LYS A 32 22.35 -20.35 6.52
N LYS A 33 22.30 -19.67 7.68
CA LYS A 33 21.44 -20.09 8.80
C LYS A 33 20.04 -19.53 8.73
N TRP A 34 19.90 -18.24 8.40
CA TRP A 34 18.66 -17.47 8.58
C TRP A 34 18.09 -16.86 7.28
N GLY A 35 18.83 -16.92 6.16
CA GLY A 35 18.52 -16.19 4.93
C GLY A 35 19.10 -14.77 4.92
N LYS A 36 18.90 -14.06 3.81
CA LYS A 36 19.42 -12.69 3.60
C LYS A 36 18.52 -11.62 4.21
N TYR A 37 17.22 -11.73 4.00
CA TYR A 37 16.25 -10.68 4.34
C TYR A 37 15.52 -10.91 5.66
N ARG A 38 15.29 -12.19 6.04
CA ARG A 38 14.60 -12.55 7.29
C ARG A 38 15.22 -11.99 8.57
N PRO A 39 16.54 -11.97 8.76
CA PRO A 39 17.16 -11.44 9.97
C PRO A 39 16.78 -9.99 10.29
N TYR A 40 16.52 -9.18 9.27
CA TYR A 40 16.09 -7.78 9.45
C TYR A 40 14.73 -7.66 10.12
N LEU A 41 13.82 -8.62 9.91
CA LEU A 41 12.51 -8.66 10.57
C LEU A 41 12.67 -8.83 12.08
N LEU A 42 13.64 -9.64 12.51
CA LEU A 42 13.94 -9.83 13.93
C LEU A 42 14.67 -8.62 14.51
N TYR A 43 15.79 -8.18 13.89
CA TYR A 43 16.63 -7.12 14.44
C TYR A 43 15.94 -5.78 14.51
N PHE A 44 15.16 -5.43 13.50
CA PHE A 44 14.46 -4.14 13.44
C PHE A 44 12.97 -4.23 13.79
N GLY A 45 12.39 -5.42 13.89
CA GLY A 45 11.02 -5.62 14.36
C GLY A 45 10.83 -5.19 15.83
N ILE A 46 11.79 -5.52 16.70
CA ILE A 46 11.76 -5.08 18.11
C ILE A 46 11.80 -3.56 18.23
N PRO A 47 12.81 -2.85 17.69
CA PRO A 47 12.85 -1.38 17.72
C PRO A 47 11.59 -0.75 17.10
N LEU A 48 11.07 -1.32 15.99
CA LEU A 48 9.84 -0.81 15.37
C LEU A 48 8.65 -0.90 16.31
N THR A 49 8.46 -2.04 16.98
CA THR A 49 7.39 -2.25 17.96
C THR A 49 7.47 -1.23 19.09
N VAL A 50 8.64 -1.05 19.68
CA VAL A 50 8.86 -0.11 20.78
C VAL A 50 8.63 1.34 20.35
N LEU A 51 9.24 1.77 19.25
CA LEU A 51 9.09 3.13 18.73
C LEU A 51 7.66 3.46 18.35
N SER A 52 6.94 2.49 17.74
CA SER A 52 5.53 2.68 17.39
C SER A 52 4.62 2.82 18.61
N ALA A 53 4.89 2.10 19.70
CA ALA A 53 4.19 2.28 20.96
C ALA A 53 4.53 3.63 21.61
N LEU A 54 5.79 4.06 21.58
CA LEU A 54 6.23 5.34 22.13
C LEU A 54 5.61 6.56 21.44
N LEU A 55 5.13 6.45 20.18
CA LEU A 55 4.36 7.51 19.52
C LEU A 55 3.12 7.93 20.32
N PHE A 56 2.54 7.02 21.10
CA PHE A 56 1.31 7.22 21.87
C PHE A 56 1.56 7.31 23.39
N PHE A 57 2.83 7.47 23.79
CA PHE A 57 3.20 7.49 25.20
C PHE A 57 2.54 8.63 25.96
N PRO A 58 1.74 8.34 27.03
CA PRO A 58 0.86 9.32 27.68
C PRO A 58 1.53 10.17 28.78
N ASN A 59 2.86 10.35 28.72
CA ASN A 59 3.57 11.10 29.75
C ASN A 59 3.27 12.61 29.65
N PRO A 60 2.86 13.28 30.76
CA PRO A 60 2.61 14.72 30.79
C PRO A 60 3.79 15.57 30.31
N ALA A 61 5.04 15.14 30.56
CA ALA A 61 6.24 15.87 30.16
C ALA A 61 6.45 15.92 28.63
N VAL A 62 5.90 14.95 27.89
CA VAL A 62 6.00 14.90 26.42
C VAL A 62 4.69 15.24 25.73
N ARG A 63 3.61 15.35 26.47
CA ARG A 63 2.29 15.69 25.96
C ARG A 63 2.29 17.11 25.40
N GLY A 64 1.84 17.27 24.15
CA GLY A 64 1.88 18.56 23.46
C GLY A 64 3.29 18.96 22.97
N ASN A 65 4.34 18.21 23.29
CA ASN A 65 5.68 18.46 22.80
C ASN A 65 5.78 18.06 21.33
N ILE A 66 5.73 19.05 20.45
CA ILE A 66 5.78 18.86 19.01
C ILE A 66 7.13 18.27 18.56
N MET A 67 8.22 18.54 19.27
CA MET A 67 9.54 18.01 18.94
C MET A 67 9.62 16.52 19.26
N TYR A 68 9.10 16.08 20.41
CA TYR A 68 8.98 14.67 20.74
C TYR A 68 8.18 13.90 19.67
N ALA A 69 6.98 14.40 19.34
CA ALA A 69 6.14 13.77 18.32
C ALA A 69 6.83 13.68 16.95
N PHE A 70 7.58 14.73 16.57
CA PHE A 70 8.34 14.75 15.32
C PHE A 70 9.48 13.71 15.33
N ILE A 71 10.30 13.70 16.38
CA ILE A 71 11.44 12.77 16.48
C ILE A 71 10.95 11.32 16.59
N ALA A 72 9.95 11.04 17.41
CA ALA A 72 9.38 9.69 17.54
C ALA A 72 8.79 9.21 16.22
N TYR A 73 8.05 10.06 15.49
CA TYR A 73 7.50 9.72 14.18
C TYR A 73 8.59 9.51 13.13
N LEU A 74 9.62 10.36 13.10
CA LEU A 74 10.77 10.22 12.18
C LEU A 74 11.52 8.90 12.46
N ALA A 75 11.85 8.63 13.72
CA ALA A 75 12.55 7.41 14.12
C ALA A 75 11.75 6.15 13.74
N THR A 76 10.43 6.14 14.05
CA THR A 76 9.54 5.04 13.66
C THR A 76 9.53 4.85 12.14
N ALA A 77 9.43 5.94 11.37
CA ALA A 77 9.38 5.88 9.91
C ALA A 77 10.69 5.35 9.30
N LEU A 78 11.85 5.73 9.83
CA LEU A 78 13.16 5.25 9.37
C LEU A 78 13.34 3.76 9.69
N VAL A 79 12.97 3.32 10.90
CA VAL A 79 13.06 1.91 11.29
C VAL A 79 12.03 1.06 10.54
N TYR A 80 10.84 1.60 10.25
CA TYR A 80 9.85 0.94 9.41
C TYR A 80 10.43 0.54 8.05
N SER A 81 11.22 1.40 7.40
CA SER A 81 11.85 1.08 6.12
C SER A 81 12.84 -0.09 6.24
N LEU A 82 13.57 -0.21 7.37
CA LEU A 82 14.49 -1.33 7.65
C LEU A 82 13.78 -2.68 7.84
N VAL A 83 12.47 -2.68 8.11
CA VAL A 83 11.63 -3.89 8.16
C VAL A 83 10.89 -4.09 6.85
N ASN A 84 10.28 -3.04 6.30
CA ASN A 84 9.39 -3.14 5.15
C ASN A 84 10.11 -3.47 3.83
N ILE A 85 11.33 -2.93 3.62
CA ILE A 85 12.09 -3.19 2.40
C ILE A 85 12.55 -4.66 2.32
N PRO A 86 13.18 -5.26 3.36
CA PRO A 86 13.47 -6.69 3.37
C PRO A 86 12.22 -7.56 3.27
N TYR A 87 11.13 -7.19 3.94
CA TYR A 87 9.85 -7.90 3.84
C TYR A 87 9.31 -7.92 2.40
N GLY A 88 9.42 -6.80 1.68
CA GLY A 88 9.10 -6.74 0.26
C GLY A 88 10.00 -7.63 -0.60
N ALA A 89 11.31 -7.62 -0.32
CA ALA A 89 12.31 -8.41 -1.05
C ALA A 89 12.18 -9.93 -0.81
N LEU A 90 11.60 -10.35 0.34
CA LEU A 90 11.32 -11.76 0.64
C LEU A 90 10.49 -12.43 -0.45
N ASN A 91 9.47 -11.75 -1.00
CA ASN A 91 8.61 -12.31 -2.04
C ASN A 91 9.41 -12.82 -3.24
N ALA A 92 10.44 -12.06 -3.66
CA ALA A 92 11.34 -12.46 -4.73
C ALA A 92 12.37 -13.54 -4.32
N SER A 93 12.52 -13.82 -3.02
CA SER A 93 13.48 -14.78 -2.47
C SER A 93 12.86 -16.12 -2.12
N LEU A 94 11.53 -16.24 -2.18
CA LEU A 94 10.82 -17.48 -1.87
C LEU A 94 10.77 -18.42 -3.06
N THR A 95 10.49 -17.90 -4.25
CA THR A 95 10.33 -18.70 -5.48
C THR A 95 10.61 -17.87 -6.74
N ARG A 96 10.92 -18.55 -7.83
CA ARG A 96 11.00 -17.97 -9.19
C ARG A 96 9.81 -18.38 -10.07
N ASP A 97 8.97 -19.31 -9.62
CA ASP A 97 7.79 -19.71 -10.36
C ASP A 97 6.72 -18.63 -10.36
N ASN A 98 6.30 -18.19 -11.56
CA ASN A 98 5.33 -17.11 -11.73
C ASN A 98 3.95 -17.41 -11.11
N ASN A 99 3.53 -18.68 -11.07
CA ASN A 99 2.24 -19.04 -10.49
C ASN A 99 2.31 -19.02 -8.97
N GLU A 100 3.42 -19.49 -8.37
CA GLU A 100 3.67 -19.41 -6.94
C GLU A 100 3.78 -17.94 -6.50
N VAL A 101 4.53 -17.09 -7.22
CA VAL A 101 4.62 -15.64 -6.97
C VAL A 101 3.24 -14.99 -6.99
N SER A 102 2.40 -15.36 -7.98
CA SER A 102 1.03 -14.85 -8.09
C SER A 102 0.19 -15.25 -6.88
N THR A 103 0.27 -16.51 -6.46
CA THR A 103 -0.46 -17.03 -5.29
C THR A 103 0.01 -16.37 -4.00
N LEU A 104 1.33 -16.28 -3.77
CA LEU A 104 1.91 -15.59 -2.60
C LEU A 104 1.48 -14.11 -2.53
N THR A 105 1.49 -13.42 -3.67
CA THR A 105 1.04 -12.03 -3.75
C THR A 105 -0.45 -11.91 -3.41
N THR A 106 -1.27 -12.84 -3.89
CA THR A 106 -2.71 -12.88 -3.61
C THR A 106 -2.97 -13.06 -2.12
N VAL A 107 -2.35 -14.05 -1.48
CA VAL A 107 -2.47 -14.28 -0.03
C VAL A 107 -2.03 -13.05 0.75
N ARG A 108 -0.86 -12.49 0.42
CA ARG A 108 -0.34 -11.29 1.06
C ARG A 108 -1.28 -10.08 0.94
N MET A 109 -1.93 -9.88 -0.22
CA MET A 109 -2.88 -8.79 -0.42
C MET A 109 -4.19 -9.02 0.34
N THR A 110 -4.64 -10.28 0.42
CA THR A 110 -5.80 -10.64 1.26
C THR A 110 -5.54 -10.32 2.72
N GLU A 111 -4.41 -10.76 3.25
CA GLU A 111 -4.01 -10.50 4.63
C GLU A 111 -3.86 -9.00 4.90
N ALA A 112 -3.29 -8.25 3.95
CA ALA A 112 -3.17 -6.79 4.06
C ALA A 112 -4.55 -6.10 4.10
N ASN A 113 -5.52 -6.55 3.29
CA ASN A 113 -6.87 -6.01 3.30
C ASN A 113 -7.63 -6.36 4.59
N ILE A 114 -7.47 -7.59 5.08
CA ILE A 114 -8.03 -8.00 6.38
C ILE A 114 -7.40 -7.18 7.51
N GLY A 115 -6.08 -7.03 7.52
CA GLY A 115 -5.36 -6.21 8.49
C GLY A 115 -5.82 -4.75 8.48
N ASN A 116 -6.01 -4.16 7.30
CA ASN A 116 -6.56 -2.81 7.16
C ASN A 116 -7.97 -2.72 7.74
N LEU A 117 -8.86 -3.67 7.41
CA LEU A 117 -10.22 -3.70 7.95
C LEU A 117 -10.20 -3.79 9.49
N LEU A 118 -9.39 -4.70 10.04
CA LEU A 118 -9.24 -4.86 11.49
C LEU A 118 -8.75 -3.57 12.16
N VAL A 119 -7.73 -2.92 11.60
CA VAL A 119 -7.19 -1.67 12.15
C VAL A 119 -8.21 -0.53 12.03
N TYR A 120 -8.79 -0.29 10.85
CA TYR A 120 -9.72 0.82 10.64
C TYR A 120 -11.03 0.67 11.41
N THR A 121 -11.50 -0.55 11.64
CA THR A 121 -12.77 -0.82 12.33
C THR A 121 -12.59 -0.99 13.83
N PHE A 122 -11.65 -1.83 14.24
CA PHE A 122 -11.56 -2.24 15.65
C PHE A 122 -10.64 -1.34 16.48
N LEU A 123 -9.61 -0.70 15.89
CA LEU A 123 -8.75 0.19 16.67
C LEU A 123 -9.53 1.35 17.29
N PRO A 124 -10.35 2.14 16.54
CA PRO A 124 -11.15 3.20 17.14
C PRO A 124 -12.13 2.68 18.20
N LEU A 125 -12.72 1.50 17.95
CA LEU A 125 -13.65 0.87 18.89
C LEU A 125 -12.96 0.49 20.21
N PHE A 126 -11.81 -0.18 20.13
CA PHE A 126 -11.05 -0.57 21.34
C PHE A 126 -10.51 0.63 22.11
N VAL A 127 -10.08 1.68 21.40
CA VAL A 127 -9.70 2.94 22.06
C VAL A 127 -10.87 3.55 22.79
N GLN A 128 -12.07 3.57 22.20
CA GLN A 128 -13.27 4.07 22.88
C GLN A 128 -13.65 3.20 24.09
N MET A 129 -13.57 1.87 23.97
CA MET A 129 -13.83 0.96 25.10
C MET A 129 -12.86 1.18 26.26
N ALA A 130 -11.60 1.49 25.97
CA ALA A 130 -10.57 1.75 26.98
C ALA A 130 -10.54 3.22 27.47
N SER A 131 -11.33 4.11 26.85
CA SER A 131 -11.35 5.54 27.18
C SER A 131 -12.19 5.83 28.44
N PRO A 132 -11.89 6.92 29.17
CA PRO A 132 -12.62 7.30 30.37
C PRO A 132 -14.08 7.69 30.08
N ASN A 133 -14.90 7.69 31.15
CA ASN A 133 -16.33 8.03 31.11
C ASN A 133 -17.17 7.19 30.13
N PRO A 134 -17.20 5.85 30.30
CA PRO A 134 -17.95 4.98 29.41
C PRO A 134 -19.46 5.27 29.50
N GLN A 135 -20.08 5.43 28.32
CA GLN A 135 -21.53 5.57 28.15
C GLN A 135 -22.02 4.49 27.20
N LEU A 136 -23.22 3.99 27.44
CA LEU A 136 -23.85 3.01 26.57
C LEU A 136 -24.24 3.70 25.27
N LYS A 137 -23.53 3.42 24.18
CA LYS A 137 -23.76 3.97 22.83
C LYS A 137 -24.09 2.87 21.85
N ASP A 138 -24.96 3.16 20.91
CA ASP A 138 -25.22 2.30 19.75
C ASP A 138 -24.01 2.39 18.80
N ILE A 139 -23.43 1.23 18.42
CA ILE A 139 -22.30 1.17 17.52
C ILE A 139 -22.71 1.13 16.04
N GLY A 140 -24.02 1.23 15.74
CA GLY A 140 -24.54 1.21 14.37
C GLY A 140 -24.44 -0.16 13.69
N PHE A 141 -24.17 -1.24 14.43
CA PHE A 141 -24.04 -2.57 13.92
C PHE A 141 -25.13 -3.47 14.52
N PHE A 142 -26.19 -3.73 13.77
CA PHE A 142 -27.36 -4.56 14.18
C PHE A 142 -27.99 -4.16 15.53
N GLY A 143 -27.93 -2.87 15.91
CA GLY A 143 -28.48 -2.40 17.18
C GLY A 143 -27.67 -2.80 18.42
N MET A 144 -26.44 -3.26 18.26
CA MET A 144 -25.55 -3.57 19.37
C MET A 144 -25.16 -2.29 20.12
N LYS A 145 -25.34 -2.33 21.43
CA LYS A 145 -24.94 -1.25 22.34
C LYS A 145 -23.69 -1.66 23.10
N MET A 146 -22.72 -0.77 23.15
CA MET A 146 -21.46 -0.99 23.88
C MET A 146 -21.14 0.21 24.77
N ASN A 147 -20.46 -0.04 25.88
CA ASN A 147 -19.94 1.01 26.75
C ASN A 147 -18.71 1.65 26.09
N LEU A 148 -18.87 2.88 25.58
CA LEU A 148 -17.83 3.60 24.86
C LEU A 148 -17.51 4.90 25.58
N GLY A 149 -16.24 5.07 25.94
CA GLY A 149 -15.72 6.29 26.56
C GLY A 149 -15.48 7.40 25.53
N ASP A 150 -15.12 8.57 26.05
CA ASP A 150 -14.76 9.71 25.22
C ASP A 150 -13.29 9.65 24.81
N TYR A 151 -13.06 9.20 23.57
CA TYR A 151 -11.72 9.10 22.98
C TYR A 151 -11.11 10.46 22.60
N THR A 152 -11.91 11.54 22.58
CA THR A 152 -11.45 12.92 22.35
C THR A 152 -10.98 13.59 23.62
N SER A 153 -11.30 13.01 24.77
CA SER A 153 -10.91 13.51 26.08
C SER A 153 -9.38 13.67 26.18
N PRO A 154 -8.92 14.73 26.85
CA PRO A 154 -7.52 14.88 27.21
C PRO A 154 -6.93 13.68 27.97
N HIS A 155 -7.74 12.91 28.65
CA HIS A 155 -7.32 11.73 29.42
C HIS A 155 -7.33 10.41 28.63
N ALA A 156 -7.77 10.42 27.38
CA ALA A 156 -7.79 9.22 26.53
C ALA A 156 -6.40 8.75 26.06
N GLY A 157 -5.33 9.52 26.30
CA GLY A 157 -3.96 9.17 25.90
C GLY A 157 -3.50 7.80 26.40
N GLY A 158 -3.90 7.40 27.63
CA GLY A 158 -3.63 6.07 28.17
C GLY A 158 -4.32 4.95 27.39
N ALA A 159 -5.55 5.16 26.95
CA ALA A 159 -6.30 4.21 26.11
C ALA A 159 -5.63 4.00 24.76
N TYR A 160 -5.21 5.09 24.09
CA TYR A 160 -4.44 5.00 22.84
C TYR A 160 -3.14 4.23 23.03
N PHE A 161 -2.37 4.54 24.07
CA PHE A 161 -1.11 3.84 24.35
C PHE A 161 -1.32 2.34 24.60
N LEU A 162 -2.30 1.98 25.42
CA LEU A 162 -2.63 0.60 25.73
C LEU A 162 -3.01 -0.18 24.46
N VAL A 163 -3.99 0.31 23.72
CA VAL A 163 -4.50 -0.36 22.52
C VAL A 163 -3.42 -0.45 21.45
N MET A 164 -2.68 0.63 21.19
CA MET A 164 -1.59 0.62 20.23
C MET A 164 -0.47 -0.34 20.64
N SER A 165 -0.13 -0.42 21.93
CA SER A 165 0.87 -1.37 22.44
C SER A 165 0.44 -2.82 22.17
N ILE A 166 -0.83 -3.16 22.39
CA ILE A 166 -1.38 -4.49 22.08
C ILE A 166 -1.27 -4.77 20.57
N TYR A 167 -1.68 -3.82 19.71
CA TYR A 167 -1.55 -3.98 18.26
C TYR A 167 -0.09 -4.15 17.81
N MET A 168 0.84 -3.43 18.43
CA MET A 168 2.26 -3.55 18.10
C MET A 168 2.83 -4.91 18.54
N VAL A 169 2.42 -5.43 19.70
CA VAL A 169 2.81 -6.78 20.13
C VAL A 169 2.25 -7.85 19.19
N ILE A 170 0.98 -7.75 18.79
CA ILE A 170 0.39 -8.66 17.79
C ILE A 170 1.15 -8.57 16.47
N GLY A 171 1.45 -7.36 15.99
CA GLY A 171 2.23 -7.14 14.78
C GLY A 171 3.64 -7.75 14.86
N PHE A 172 4.30 -7.64 16.01
CA PHE A 172 5.60 -8.28 16.24
C PHE A 172 5.50 -9.81 16.24
N ILE A 173 4.48 -10.38 16.87
CA ILE A 173 4.22 -11.84 16.84
C ILE A 173 4.04 -12.30 15.38
N MET A 174 3.29 -11.56 14.57
CA MET A 174 3.12 -11.88 13.14
C MET A 174 4.43 -11.78 12.35
N LEU A 175 5.30 -10.80 12.66
CA LEU A 175 6.65 -10.74 12.08
C LEU A 175 7.47 -11.95 12.49
N MET A 176 7.37 -12.43 13.73
CA MET A 176 8.06 -13.63 14.20
C MET A 176 7.53 -14.90 13.55
N ILE A 177 6.22 -15.03 13.36
CA ILE A 177 5.62 -16.13 12.57
C ILE A 177 6.20 -16.12 11.15
N THR A 178 6.31 -14.95 10.51
CA THR A 178 6.94 -14.81 9.19
C THR A 178 8.42 -15.23 9.25
N PHE A 179 9.17 -14.76 10.24
CA PHE A 179 10.58 -15.09 10.40
C PHE A 179 10.85 -16.60 10.55
N PHE A 180 10.06 -17.29 11.38
CA PHE A 180 10.24 -18.72 11.63
C PHE A 180 9.57 -19.62 10.57
N GLY A 181 8.42 -19.17 10.02
CA GLY A 181 7.59 -19.97 9.11
C GLY A 181 8.07 -19.98 7.66
N ILE A 182 8.85 -18.98 7.23
CA ILE A 182 9.30 -18.85 5.84
C ILE A 182 10.77 -19.25 5.72
N LYS A 183 11.13 -19.89 4.60
CA LYS A 183 12.52 -20.18 4.26
C LYS A 183 12.87 -19.59 2.89
N GLU A 184 13.88 -18.74 2.84
CA GLU A 184 14.40 -18.21 1.58
C GLU A 184 15.05 -19.33 0.77
N ARG A 185 14.58 -19.53 -0.47
CA ARG A 185 15.06 -20.56 -1.39
C ARG A 185 15.96 -19.99 -2.49
N VAL A 186 15.73 -18.72 -2.83
CA VAL A 186 16.45 -18.01 -3.89
C VAL A 186 17.43 -17.03 -3.22
N LEU A 187 18.61 -17.54 -2.89
CA LEU A 187 19.67 -16.76 -2.24
C LEU A 187 20.70 -16.29 -3.28
N PRO A 188 21.26 -15.08 -3.14
CA PRO A 188 22.41 -14.65 -3.94
C PRO A 188 23.67 -15.40 -3.51
N THR A 189 24.58 -15.62 -4.46
CA THR A 189 25.91 -16.11 -4.18
C THR A 189 26.77 -15.03 -3.50
N GLN A 190 27.91 -15.45 -2.89
CA GLN A 190 28.80 -14.49 -2.25
C GLN A 190 29.37 -13.49 -3.26
N ALA A 191 29.80 -13.98 -4.42
CA ALA A 191 30.33 -13.14 -5.49
C ALA A 191 29.30 -12.10 -5.99
N GLU A 192 28.04 -12.49 -6.11
CA GLU A 192 26.96 -11.58 -6.50
C GLU A 192 26.74 -10.47 -5.45
N THR A 193 26.88 -10.79 -4.17
CA THR A 193 26.66 -9.83 -3.09
C THR A 193 27.84 -8.88 -2.91
N ASP A 194 29.06 -9.38 -2.98
CA ASP A 194 30.29 -8.57 -2.87
C ASP A 194 30.39 -7.59 -4.05
N ALA A 195 29.77 -7.92 -5.18
CA ALA A 195 29.70 -7.05 -6.35
C ALA A 195 28.70 -5.89 -6.22
N VAL A 196 27.80 -5.89 -5.22
CA VAL A 196 26.77 -4.83 -5.05
C VAL A 196 27.39 -3.54 -4.52
N ARG A 197 27.10 -2.43 -5.20
CA ARG A 197 27.52 -1.07 -4.85
C ARG A 197 26.33 -0.14 -4.69
N TYR A 198 26.47 0.94 -3.91
CA TYR A 198 25.42 1.97 -3.79
C TYR A 198 25.09 2.64 -5.12
N SER A 199 26.05 2.72 -6.05
CA SER A 199 25.83 3.19 -7.40
C SER A 199 24.86 2.33 -8.22
N ASP A 200 24.71 1.04 -7.84
CA ASP A 200 23.84 0.11 -8.57
C ASP A 200 22.36 0.54 -8.52
N LEU A 201 21.96 1.34 -7.50
CA LEU A 201 20.65 1.96 -7.45
C LEU A 201 20.35 2.80 -8.71
N PHE A 202 21.27 3.68 -9.08
CA PHE A 202 21.13 4.51 -10.27
C PHE A 202 21.31 3.70 -11.56
N ILE A 203 22.21 2.72 -11.54
CA ILE A 203 22.49 1.84 -12.67
C ILE A 203 21.27 0.98 -12.96
N GLU A 204 20.69 0.31 -11.94
CA GLU A 204 19.49 -0.50 -12.07
C GLU A 204 18.31 0.34 -12.54
N PHE A 205 18.07 1.50 -11.95
CA PHE A 205 17.00 2.39 -12.39
C PHE A 205 17.15 2.78 -13.87
N LYS A 206 18.37 3.11 -14.32
CA LYS A 206 18.63 3.57 -15.70
C LYS A 206 18.59 2.44 -16.72
N ARG A 207 19.03 1.23 -16.36
CA ARG A 207 19.18 0.10 -17.31
C ARG A 207 18.00 -0.84 -17.32
N ASN A 208 17.28 -0.97 -16.20
CA ASN A 208 16.16 -1.88 -16.05
C ASN A 208 14.86 -1.23 -16.58
N LYS A 209 14.61 -1.33 -17.88
CA LYS A 209 13.40 -0.78 -18.51
C LYS A 209 12.09 -1.31 -17.88
N PRO A 210 11.95 -2.62 -17.60
CA PRO A 210 10.77 -3.11 -16.85
C PRO A 210 10.57 -2.39 -15.52
N LEU A 211 11.63 -2.09 -14.78
CA LEU A 211 11.58 -1.36 -13.52
C LEU A 211 11.03 0.07 -13.69
N GLN A 212 11.49 0.79 -14.72
CA GLN A 212 11.00 2.14 -15.00
C GLN A 212 9.50 2.15 -15.33
N ILE A 213 9.07 1.23 -16.20
CA ILE A 213 7.67 1.13 -16.62
C ILE A 213 6.79 0.69 -15.46
N LEU A 214 7.22 -0.30 -14.67
CA LEU A 214 6.50 -0.73 -13.48
C LEU A 214 6.45 0.36 -12.42
N GLY A 215 7.53 1.12 -12.22
CA GLY A 215 7.58 2.26 -11.31
C GLY A 215 6.56 3.34 -11.68
N LEU A 216 6.49 3.72 -12.96
CA LEU A 216 5.47 4.66 -13.45
C LEU A 216 4.05 4.10 -13.27
N PHE A 217 3.85 2.81 -13.49
CA PHE A 217 2.57 2.16 -13.26
C PHE A 217 2.17 2.20 -11.78
N PHE A 218 3.13 1.95 -10.86
CA PHE A 218 2.92 2.13 -9.41
C PHE A 218 2.56 3.57 -9.05
N LEU A 219 3.32 4.54 -9.57
CA LEU A 219 3.07 5.96 -9.33
C LEU A 219 1.63 6.33 -9.68
N ILE A 220 1.20 6.03 -10.90
CA ILE A 220 -0.15 6.35 -11.37
C ILE A 220 -1.20 5.54 -10.61
N GLY A 221 -1.01 4.22 -10.46
CA GLY A 221 -1.93 3.32 -9.76
C GLY A 221 -2.21 3.76 -8.33
N PHE A 222 -1.16 4.08 -7.57
CA PHE A 222 -1.32 4.56 -6.21
C PHE A 222 -1.84 6.00 -6.13
N THR A 223 -1.53 6.86 -7.10
CA THR A 223 -2.10 8.20 -7.16
C THR A 223 -3.62 8.13 -7.22
N PHE A 224 -4.23 7.40 -8.16
CA PHE A 224 -5.69 7.35 -8.25
C PHE A 224 -6.34 6.51 -7.13
N MET A 225 -5.63 5.54 -6.57
CA MET A 225 -6.08 4.81 -5.39
C MET A 225 -6.32 5.76 -4.20
N PHE A 226 -5.36 6.64 -3.92
CA PHE A 226 -5.46 7.59 -2.80
C PHE A 226 -6.36 8.79 -3.08
N PHE A 227 -6.67 9.10 -4.35
CA PHE A 227 -7.71 10.05 -4.70
C PHE A 227 -9.05 9.68 -4.06
N GLY A 228 -9.47 8.43 -4.19
CA GLY A 228 -10.71 7.95 -3.61
C GLY A 228 -10.80 8.26 -2.12
N ASN A 229 -9.77 7.91 -1.34
CA ASN A 229 -9.76 8.15 0.10
C ASN A 229 -9.91 9.63 0.48
N THR A 230 -9.46 10.53 -0.39
CA THR A 230 -9.52 11.99 -0.16
C THR A 230 -10.86 12.58 -0.62
N VAL A 231 -11.41 12.12 -1.73
CA VAL A 231 -12.54 12.77 -2.43
C VAL A 231 -13.89 12.19 -2.04
N TRP A 232 -13.97 10.90 -1.68
CA TRP A 232 -15.23 10.23 -1.35
C TRP A 232 -16.11 10.98 -0.33
N PRO A 233 -15.59 11.51 0.81
CA PRO A 233 -16.41 12.25 1.76
C PRO A 233 -17.05 13.48 1.15
N PHE A 234 -16.31 14.23 0.32
CA PHE A 234 -16.86 15.42 -0.35
C PHE A 234 -17.88 15.06 -1.41
N TYR A 235 -17.64 13.99 -2.17
CA TYR A 235 -18.56 13.53 -3.21
C TYR A 235 -19.90 13.07 -2.62
N THR A 236 -19.90 12.28 -1.55
CA THR A 236 -21.12 11.84 -0.88
C THR A 236 -21.88 12.99 -0.23
N GLN A 237 -21.15 13.94 0.37
CA GLN A 237 -21.75 15.06 1.07
C GLN A 237 -22.35 16.10 0.12
N TYR A 238 -21.62 16.49 -0.94
CA TYR A 238 -22.00 17.65 -1.75
C TYR A 238 -22.62 17.28 -3.10
N ASN A 239 -22.07 16.28 -3.80
CA ASN A 239 -22.60 15.88 -5.11
C ASN A 239 -23.80 14.94 -4.99
N ILE A 240 -23.77 13.99 -4.06
CA ILE A 240 -24.88 13.06 -3.82
C ILE A 240 -25.89 13.68 -2.83
N GLY A 241 -25.42 14.30 -1.75
CA GLY A 241 -26.27 14.90 -0.71
C GLY A 241 -26.58 13.95 0.45
N HIS A 242 -25.92 12.79 0.52
CA HIS A 242 -26.15 11.74 1.52
C HIS A 242 -24.85 11.31 2.21
N PRO A 243 -24.28 12.16 3.09
CA PRO A 243 -23.03 11.83 3.81
C PRO A 243 -23.17 10.61 4.72
N GLU A 244 -24.38 10.30 5.19
CA GLU A 244 -24.69 9.13 6.03
C GLU A 244 -24.44 7.80 5.31
N TRP A 245 -24.44 7.77 3.99
CA TRP A 245 -24.18 6.55 3.20
C TRP A 245 -22.70 6.18 3.12
N MET A 246 -21.81 7.04 3.60
CA MET A 246 -20.36 6.82 3.50
C MET A 246 -19.90 5.51 4.12
N ALA A 247 -20.49 5.12 5.26
CA ALA A 247 -20.13 3.87 5.95
C ALA A 247 -20.51 2.64 5.11
N SER A 248 -21.73 2.59 4.56
CA SER A 248 -22.21 1.48 3.71
C SER A 248 -21.47 1.41 2.38
N ILE A 249 -21.13 2.56 1.78
CA ILE A 249 -20.33 2.65 0.56
C ILE A 249 -18.91 2.10 0.81
N ASN A 250 -18.29 2.42 1.94
CA ASN A 250 -16.98 1.90 2.30
C ASN A 250 -17.03 0.38 2.55
N LEU A 251 -18.07 -0.11 3.22
CA LEU A 251 -18.26 -1.54 3.44
C LEU A 251 -18.36 -2.29 2.11
N ILE A 252 -19.23 -1.85 1.21
CA ILE A 252 -19.38 -2.44 -0.13
C ILE A 252 -18.06 -2.38 -0.90
N GLY A 253 -17.33 -1.26 -0.80
CA GLY A 253 -16.02 -1.11 -1.42
C GLY A 253 -14.94 -2.05 -0.87
N SER A 254 -15.05 -2.55 0.37
CA SER A 254 -14.06 -3.48 0.94
C SER A 254 -14.26 -4.94 0.47
N ILE A 255 -15.48 -5.30 0.06
CA ILE A 255 -15.83 -6.67 -0.35
C ILE A 255 -14.91 -7.25 -1.44
N PRO A 256 -14.65 -6.55 -2.57
CA PRO A 256 -13.79 -7.11 -3.63
C PRO A 256 -12.36 -7.39 -3.17
N GLY A 257 -11.79 -6.53 -2.32
CA GLY A 257 -10.43 -6.68 -1.82
C GLY A 257 -10.27 -7.83 -0.81
N ILE A 258 -11.35 -8.32 -0.23
CA ILE A 258 -11.33 -9.43 0.74
C ILE A 258 -11.80 -10.73 0.09
N LEU A 259 -12.94 -10.70 -0.60
CA LEU A 259 -13.58 -11.91 -1.10
C LEU A 259 -13.19 -12.29 -2.53
N LEU A 260 -12.86 -11.33 -3.40
CA LEU A 260 -12.60 -11.61 -4.81
C LEU A 260 -11.11 -11.65 -5.16
N VAL A 261 -10.24 -11.39 -4.21
CA VAL A 261 -8.78 -11.42 -4.41
C VAL A 261 -8.29 -12.79 -4.86
N PHE A 262 -8.93 -13.89 -4.38
CA PHE A 262 -8.58 -15.26 -4.76
C PHE A 262 -8.85 -15.59 -6.24
N LEU A 263 -9.66 -14.77 -6.92
CA LEU A 263 -9.92 -14.93 -8.34
C LEU A 263 -8.75 -14.40 -9.21
N TRP A 264 -7.87 -13.54 -8.69
CA TRP A 264 -6.82 -12.89 -9.47
C TRP A 264 -5.88 -13.86 -10.16
N PRO A 265 -5.29 -14.88 -9.48
CA PRO A 265 -4.42 -15.85 -10.14
C PRO A 265 -5.17 -16.66 -11.23
N VAL A 266 -6.43 -17.02 -10.97
CA VAL A 266 -7.25 -17.79 -11.91
C VAL A 266 -7.53 -16.98 -13.17
N VAL A 267 -7.94 -15.72 -13.02
CA VAL A 267 -8.22 -14.82 -14.14
C VAL A 267 -6.92 -14.56 -14.92
N ARG A 268 -5.82 -14.22 -14.21
CA ARG A 268 -4.52 -13.97 -14.83
C ARG A 268 -4.03 -15.18 -15.65
N LYS A 269 -4.17 -16.40 -15.13
CA LYS A 269 -3.77 -17.63 -15.82
C LYS A 269 -4.56 -17.85 -17.12
N LYS A 270 -5.85 -17.44 -17.14
CA LYS A 270 -6.72 -17.62 -18.33
C LYS A 270 -6.49 -16.56 -19.41
N ILE A 271 -6.32 -15.31 -19.03
CA ILE A 271 -6.29 -14.19 -20.00
C ILE A 271 -4.91 -13.58 -20.19
N GLY A 272 -3.93 -13.95 -19.35
CA GLY A 272 -2.58 -13.41 -19.40
C GLY A 272 -2.43 -12.09 -18.64
N LYS A 273 -1.17 -11.68 -18.47
CA LYS A 273 -0.75 -10.56 -17.61
C LYS A 273 -1.31 -9.21 -18.04
N LYS A 274 -1.12 -8.81 -19.30
CA LYS A 274 -1.55 -7.49 -19.78
C LYS A 274 -3.07 -7.37 -19.80
N GLN A 275 -3.75 -8.40 -20.28
CA GLN A 275 -5.21 -8.46 -20.36
C GLN A 275 -5.86 -8.41 -18.97
N PHE A 276 -5.18 -8.97 -17.94
CA PHE A 276 -5.62 -8.84 -16.57
C PHE A 276 -5.72 -7.36 -16.14
N PHE A 277 -4.67 -6.58 -16.36
CA PHE A 277 -4.68 -5.15 -16.03
C PHE A 277 -5.71 -4.37 -16.85
N TYR A 278 -5.85 -4.67 -18.14
CA TYR A 278 -6.86 -4.02 -18.98
C TYR A 278 -8.29 -4.31 -18.51
N LEU A 279 -8.57 -5.57 -18.16
CA LEU A 279 -9.89 -5.95 -17.62
C LEU A 279 -10.21 -5.19 -16.34
N PHE A 280 -9.31 -5.19 -15.37
CA PHE A 280 -9.58 -4.60 -14.07
C PHE A 280 -9.53 -3.07 -14.08
N LEU A 281 -8.67 -2.45 -14.85
CA LEU A 281 -8.73 -1.00 -15.08
C LEU A 281 -9.99 -0.60 -15.88
N GLY A 282 -10.44 -1.44 -16.80
CA GLY A 282 -11.72 -1.28 -17.49
C GLY A 282 -12.91 -1.36 -16.53
N LEU A 283 -12.91 -2.32 -15.59
CA LEU A 283 -13.92 -2.40 -14.53
C LEU A 283 -13.91 -1.17 -13.61
N PHE A 284 -12.72 -0.67 -13.27
CA PHE A 284 -12.58 0.58 -12.53
C PHE A 284 -13.24 1.75 -13.26
N ILE A 285 -12.96 1.90 -14.56
CA ILE A 285 -13.55 2.95 -15.41
C ILE A 285 -15.06 2.78 -15.47
N ALA A 286 -15.55 1.57 -15.73
CA ALA A 286 -16.98 1.28 -15.79
C ALA A 286 -17.68 1.62 -14.47
N GLY A 287 -17.15 1.19 -13.33
CA GLY A 287 -17.69 1.54 -12.02
C GLY A 287 -17.66 3.05 -11.75
N THR A 288 -16.61 3.75 -12.17
CA THR A 288 -16.50 5.21 -12.03
C THR A 288 -17.51 5.93 -12.92
N LEU A 289 -17.82 5.42 -14.12
CA LEU A 289 -18.88 5.96 -14.98
C LEU A 289 -20.27 5.72 -14.36
N VAL A 290 -20.51 4.56 -13.73
CA VAL A 290 -21.76 4.34 -12.97
C VAL A 290 -21.92 5.37 -11.86
N LEU A 291 -20.84 5.71 -11.14
CA LEU A 291 -20.86 6.77 -10.13
C LEU A 291 -21.13 8.16 -10.73
N TRP A 292 -20.65 8.42 -11.95
CA TRP A 292 -21.00 9.64 -12.66
C TRP A 292 -22.50 9.72 -12.96
N PHE A 293 -23.13 8.62 -13.42
CA PHE A 293 -24.58 8.55 -13.59
C PHE A 293 -25.33 8.72 -12.27
N TRP A 294 -24.80 8.16 -11.19
CA TRP A 294 -25.43 8.24 -9.87
C TRP A 294 -25.67 9.67 -9.38
N GLN A 295 -24.77 10.61 -9.66
CA GLN A 295 -24.93 12.01 -9.25
C GLN A 295 -25.95 12.80 -10.09
N MET A 296 -26.50 12.24 -11.17
CA MET A 296 -27.48 12.93 -12.02
C MET A 296 -28.81 13.09 -11.31
N PRO A 297 -29.57 14.19 -11.62
CA PRO A 297 -30.91 14.35 -11.14
C PRO A 297 -31.80 13.11 -11.50
N GLY A 298 -32.50 12.58 -10.52
CA GLY A 298 -33.28 11.35 -10.66
C GLY A 298 -32.60 10.06 -10.22
N PHE A 299 -31.28 10.01 -10.16
CA PHE A 299 -30.55 8.82 -9.72
C PHE A 299 -29.87 8.97 -8.35
N LYS A 300 -29.71 10.18 -7.82
CA LYS A 300 -29.02 10.47 -6.55
C LYS A 300 -29.54 9.68 -5.35
N ASN A 301 -30.82 9.40 -5.31
CA ASN A 301 -31.45 8.67 -4.21
C ASN A 301 -31.37 7.14 -4.35
N SER A 302 -30.75 6.63 -5.43
CA SER A 302 -30.59 5.19 -5.65
C SER A 302 -29.34 4.70 -4.96
N THR A 303 -29.45 4.17 -3.74
CA THR A 303 -28.34 3.50 -3.02
C THR A 303 -27.77 2.34 -3.83
N THR A 304 -28.62 1.59 -4.52
CA THR A 304 -28.23 0.44 -5.36
C THR A 304 -27.24 0.86 -6.44
N LEU A 305 -27.51 1.98 -7.14
CA LEU A 305 -26.61 2.47 -8.19
C LEU A 305 -25.26 2.89 -7.61
N GLY A 306 -25.26 3.56 -6.44
CA GLY A 306 -24.04 3.90 -5.70
C GLY A 306 -23.23 2.66 -5.30
N TYR A 307 -23.91 1.61 -4.82
CA TYR A 307 -23.26 0.35 -4.43
C TYR A 307 -22.68 -0.40 -5.62
N ILE A 308 -23.40 -0.51 -6.74
CA ILE A 308 -22.89 -1.14 -7.96
C ILE A 308 -21.65 -0.38 -8.46
N GLY A 309 -21.75 0.95 -8.58
CA GLY A 309 -20.63 1.77 -9.03
C GLY A 309 -19.40 1.62 -8.12
N ARG A 310 -19.61 1.68 -6.80
CA ARG A 310 -18.54 1.51 -5.81
C ARG A 310 -17.92 0.13 -5.84
N PHE A 311 -18.72 -0.93 -5.94
CA PHE A 311 -18.24 -2.31 -6.01
C PHE A 311 -17.34 -2.52 -7.24
N LEU A 312 -17.82 -2.15 -8.43
CA LEU A 312 -17.07 -2.30 -9.68
C LEU A 312 -15.80 -1.45 -9.67
N GLN A 313 -15.90 -0.18 -9.25
CA GLN A 313 -14.75 0.71 -9.13
C GLN A 313 -13.69 0.12 -8.23
N GLN A 314 -14.08 -0.32 -7.03
CA GLN A 314 -13.13 -0.83 -6.04
C GLN A 314 -12.55 -2.19 -6.45
N TRP A 315 -13.35 -3.06 -7.08
CA TRP A 315 -12.85 -4.33 -7.58
C TRP A 315 -11.76 -4.13 -8.63
N GLY A 316 -12.01 -3.26 -9.61
CA GLY A 316 -11.01 -2.91 -10.61
C GLY A 316 -9.76 -2.30 -10.01
N LEU A 317 -9.93 -1.35 -9.07
CA LEU A 317 -8.84 -0.67 -8.38
C LEU A 317 -7.98 -1.65 -7.57
N THR A 318 -8.60 -2.44 -6.70
CA THR A 318 -7.90 -3.33 -5.78
C THR A 318 -7.16 -4.43 -6.54
N ALA A 319 -7.78 -5.00 -7.58
CA ALA A 319 -7.12 -6.01 -8.41
C ALA A 319 -5.92 -5.42 -9.17
N ALA A 320 -6.05 -4.26 -9.80
CA ALA A 320 -4.94 -3.64 -10.52
C ALA A 320 -3.79 -3.24 -9.58
N THR A 321 -4.08 -2.53 -8.48
CA THR A 321 -3.04 -2.04 -7.56
C THR A 321 -2.46 -3.13 -6.67
N GLY A 322 -3.26 -4.14 -6.29
CA GLY A 322 -2.78 -5.27 -5.49
C GLY A 322 -1.90 -6.21 -6.31
N TYR A 323 -2.34 -6.56 -7.52
CA TYR A 323 -1.63 -7.52 -8.34
C TYR A 323 -0.33 -6.99 -8.95
N MET A 324 -0.16 -5.67 -9.10
CA MET A 324 1.10 -5.11 -9.64
C MET A 324 2.32 -5.45 -8.77
N TRP A 325 2.14 -5.74 -7.48
CA TRP A 325 3.22 -6.21 -6.60
C TRP A 325 3.80 -7.57 -7.01
N SER A 326 3.02 -8.41 -7.73
CA SER A 326 3.51 -9.69 -8.27
C SER A 326 4.51 -9.52 -9.41
N LEU A 327 4.56 -8.34 -10.03
CA LEU A 327 5.51 -8.03 -11.10
C LEU A 327 6.90 -7.62 -10.56
N VAL A 328 7.02 -7.27 -9.28
CA VAL A 328 8.29 -6.84 -8.70
C VAL A 328 9.36 -7.95 -8.76
N PRO A 329 9.08 -9.23 -8.41
CA PRO A 329 10.03 -10.32 -8.60
C PRO A 329 10.52 -10.52 -10.03
N GLU A 330 9.64 -10.31 -11.03
CA GLU A 330 10.03 -10.40 -12.45
C GLU A 330 11.08 -9.35 -12.84
N VAL A 331 10.89 -8.13 -12.32
CA VAL A 331 11.84 -7.02 -12.51
C VAL A 331 13.17 -7.30 -11.82
N VAL A 332 13.15 -7.97 -10.65
CA VAL A 332 14.35 -8.44 -9.96
C VAL A 332 15.10 -9.48 -10.80
N SER A 333 14.38 -10.47 -11.35
CA SER A 333 14.98 -11.49 -12.23
C SER A 333 15.56 -10.85 -13.50
N TYR A 334 14.87 -9.89 -14.11
CA TYR A 334 15.39 -9.17 -15.28
C TYR A 334 16.68 -8.39 -14.95
N GLY A 335 16.73 -7.71 -13.82
CA GLY A 335 17.93 -7.03 -13.33
C GLY A 335 19.09 -8.00 -13.12
N GLU A 336 18.86 -9.13 -12.43
CA GLU A 336 19.83 -10.19 -12.15
C GLU A 336 20.38 -10.81 -13.46
N TYR A 337 19.52 -11.02 -14.45
CA TYR A 337 19.91 -11.55 -15.75
C TYR A 337 20.94 -10.67 -16.46
N HIS A 338 20.70 -9.35 -16.50
CA HIS A 338 21.53 -8.39 -17.22
C HIS A 338 22.75 -7.91 -16.43
N SER A 339 22.61 -7.70 -15.12
CA SER A 339 23.69 -7.16 -14.28
C SER A 339 24.53 -8.24 -13.61
N LYS A 340 24.10 -9.50 -13.68
CA LYS A 340 24.67 -10.63 -12.94
C LYS A 340 24.71 -10.42 -11.41
N LYS A 341 23.93 -9.46 -10.93
CA LYS A 341 23.79 -9.11 -9.52
C LYS A 341 22.33 -9.20 -9.08
N ARG A 342 22.07 -9.82 -7.94
CA ARG A 342 20.75 -9.87 -7.37
C ARG A 342 20.53 -8.73 -6.37
N VAL A 343 19.85 -7.69 -6.80
CA VAL A 343 19.64 -6.44 -6.04
C VAL A 343 18.16 -6.22 -5.68
N ALA A 344 17.53 -7.26 -5.12
CA ALA A 344 16.10 -7.24 -4.80
C ALA A 344 15.75 -6.14 -3.78
N GLY A 345 16.61 -5.84 -2.80
CA GLY A 345 16.42 -4.76 -1.85
C GLY A 345 16.41 -3.38 -2.52
N ILE A 346 17.35 -3.13 -3.43
CA ILE A 346 17.42 -1.90 -4.22
C ILE A 346 16.15 -1.71 -5.06
N ILE A 347 15.71 -2.75 -5.77
CA ILE A 347 14.51 -2.69 -6.61
C ILE A 347 13.27 -2.42 -5.76
N ASN A 348 13.09 -3.11 -4.63
CA ASN A 348 11.97 -2.85 -3.73
C ASN A 348 12.01 -1.43 -3.13
N ALA A 349 13.20 -0.90 -2.83
CA ALA A 349 13.35 0.49 -2.36
C ALA A 349 12.92 1.49 -3.44
N ILE A 350 13.33 1.29 -4.70
CA ILE A 350 12.91 2.12 -5.84
C ILE A 350 11.39 2.07 -6.02
N MET A 351 10.79 0.87 -5.95
CA MET A 351 9.33 0.70 -6.03
C MET A 351 8.62 1.41 -4.88
N GLY A 352 9.20 1.38 -3.67
CA GLY A 352 8.74 2.12 -2.51
C GLY A 352 8.72 3.64 -2.70
N ILE A 353 9.68 4.21 -3.45
CA ILE A 353 9.68 5.63 -3.82
C ILE A 353 8.45 5.97 -4.67
N PHE A 354 8.22 5.22 -5.76
CA PHE A 354 7.07 5.44 -6.64
C PHE A 354 5.74 5.30 -5.88
N PHE A 355 5.63 4.31 -5.00
CA PHE A 355 4.48 4.15 -4.11
C PHE A 355 4.25 5.38 -3.23
N LYS A 356 5.28 5.86 -2.52
CA LYS A 356 5.18 7.01 -1.62
C LYS A 356 4.87 8.33 -2.34
N ILE A 357 5.45 8.54 -3.51
CA ILE A 357 5.14 9.69 -4.36
C ILE A 357 3.68 9.62 -4.83
N GLY A 358 3.22 8.45 -5.29
CA GLY A 358 1.83 8.23 -5.68
C GLY A 358 0.84 8.54 -4.55
N LEU A 359 1.13 8.07 -3.33
CA LEU A 359 0.37 8.37 -2.14
C LEU A 359 0.31 9.89 -1.84
N ALA A 360 1.43 10.57 -1.98
CA ALA A 360 1.49 12.02 -1.75
C ALA A 360 0.67 12.78 -2.80
N LEU A 361 0.82 12.46 -4.08
CA LEU A 361 0.07 13.06 -5.18
C LEU A 361 -1.44 12.82 -5.03
N GLY A 362 -1.83 11.58 -4.66
CA GLY A 362 -3.23 11.22 -4.43
C GLY A 362 -3.90 12.01 -3.30
N GLY A 363 -3.13 12.48 -2.31
CA GLY A 363 -3.64 13.36 -1.25
C GLY A 363 -3.62 14.85 -1.59
N ILE A 364 -2.69 15.28 -2.43
CA ILE A 364 -2.44 16.71 -2.71
C ILE A 364 -3.28 17.21 -3.89
N ILE A 365 -3.30 16.48 -4.99
CA ILE A 365 -3.93 16.93 -6.25
C ILE A 365 -5.43 17.25 -6.07
N PRO A 366 -6.26 16.42 -5.39
CA PRO A 366 -7.66 16.76 -5.16
C PRO A 366 -7.86 18.06 -4.42
N GLY A 367 -6.97 18.37 -3.46
CA GLY A 367 -7.01 19.63 -2.72
C GLY A 367 -6.76 20.86 -3.63
N TYR A 368 -5.80 20.77 -4.55
CA TYR A 368 -5.54 21.83 -5.53
C TYR A 368 -6.69 21.99 -6.54
N ILE A 369 -7.28 20.88 -7.01
CA ILE A 369 -8.44 20.94 -7.90
C ILE A 369 -9.61 21.61 -7.19
N ASN A 370 -9.93 21.20 -5.96
CA ASN A 370 -11.00 21.80 -5.20
C ASN A 370 -10.79 23.31 -4.97
N ALA A 371 -9.54 23.71 -4.65
CA ALA A 371 -9.20 25.12 -4.50
C ALA A 371 -9.35 25.90 -5.82
N PHE A 372 -8.91 25.33 -6.95
CA PHE A 372 -9.06 25.92 -8.28
C PHE A 372 -10.53 26.15 -8.67
N PHE A 373 -11.41 25.23 -8.28
CA PHE A 373 -12.85 25.34 -8.49
C PHE A 373 -13.60 26.11 -7.38
N ASN A 374 -12.88 26.85 -6.53
CA ASN A 374 -13.42 27.67 -5.44
C ASN A 374 -14.28 26.89 -4.42
N PHE A 375 -13.85 25.68 -4.08
CA PHE A 375 -14.46 24.91 -2.98
C PHE A 375 -14.21 25.59 -1.63
N ASP A 376 -15.27 25.80 -0.87
CA ASP A 376 -15.23 26.41 0.46
C ASP A 376 -15.81 25.47 1.51
N GLY A 377 -14.92 24.83 2.29
CA GLY A 377 -15.32 23.84 3.32
C GLY A 377 -16.12 24.44 4.50
N SER A 378 -16.23 25.77 4.61
CA SER A 378 -17.04 26.44 5.64
C SER A 378 -18.53 26.52 5.24
N LYS A 379 -18.85 26.30 3.97
CA LYS A 379 -20.21 26.42 3.44
C LYS A 379 -20.93 25.08 3.41
N ALA A 380 -22.14 25.06 3.91
CA ALA A 380 -23.01 23.87 3.87
C ALA A 380 -23.43 23.50 2.42
N THR A 381 -23.61 24.51 1.57
CA THR A 381 -23.93 24.35 0.13
C THR A 381 -22.79 24.89 -0.72
N GLN A 382 -22.45 24.15 -1.77
CA GLN A 382 -21.36 24.50 -2.65
C GLN A 382 -21.86 25.11 -3.97
N THR A 383 -21.02 25.95 -4.61
CA THR A 383 -21.31 26.49 -5.95
C THR A 383 -21.27 25.37 -7.00
N ALA A 384 -21.91 25.59 -8.16
CA ALA A 384 -21.84 24.67 -9.29
C ALA A 384 -20.38 24.41 -9.74
N SER A 385 -19.51 25.44 -9.67
CA SER A 385 -18.07 25.30 -9.93
C SER A 385 -17.43 24.34 -8.95
N ALA A 386 -17.64 24.50 -7.65
CA ALA A 386 -17.06 23.62 -6.62
C ALA A 386 -17.54 22.16 -6.76
N LEU A 387 -18.83 21.95 -7.06
CA LEU A 387 -19.36 20.62 -7.35
C LEU A 387 -18.70 19.98 -8.59
N ALA A 388 -18.46 20.77 -9.63
CA ALA A 388 -17.68 20.32 -10.80
C ALA A 388 -16.24 19.94 -10.43
N GLY A 389 -15.59 20.68 -9.54
CA GLY A 389 -14.24 20.34 -9.03
C GLY A 389 -14.19 19.00 -8.32
N ILE A 390 -15.16 18.72 -7.44
CA ILE A 390 -15.31 17.43 -6.77
C ILE A 390 -15.55 16.33 -7.81
N GLN A 391 -16.41 16.57 -8.80
CA GLN A 391 -16.68 15.63 -9.90
C GLN A 391 -15.43 15.36 -10.73
N TRP A 392 -14.62 16.37 -11.06
CA TRP A 392 -13.34 16.19 -11.76
C TRP A 392 -12.41 15.30 -10.96
N SER A 393 -12.28 15.54 -9.67
CA SER A 393 -11.43 14.75 -8.79
C SER A 393 -11.93 13.32 -8.59
N MET A 394 -13.25 13.08 -8.58
CA MET A 394 -13.84 11.76 -8.32
C MET A 394 -13.98 10.90 -9.56
N ILE A 395 -14.26 11.50 -10.71
CA ILE A 395 -14.66 10.80 -11.94
C ILE A 395 -13.61 10.95 -13.04
N TRP A 396 -13.42 12.17 -13.56
CA TRP A 396 -12.71 12.36 -14.81
C TRP A 396 -11.21 12.13 -14.68
N LEU A 397 -10.58 12.69 -13.65
CA LEU A 397 -9.15 12.54 -13.47
C LEU A 397 -8.74 11.09 -13.15
N PRO A 398 -9.44 10.34 -12.27
CA PRO A 398 -9.18 8.91 -12.10
C PRO A 398 -9.34 8.09 -13.39
N ILE A 399 -10.33 8.39 -14.24
CA ILE A 399 -10.50 7.74 -15.55
C ILE A 399 -9.27 8.03 -16.44
N ILE A 400 -8.84 9.29 -16.54
CA ILE A 400 -7.67 9.67 -17.32
C ILE A 400 -6.42 8.94 -16.81
N LEU A 401 -6.22 8.90 -15.49
CA LEU A 401 -5.09 8.20 -14.89
C LEU A 401 -5.15 6.69 -15.14
N ALA A 402 -6.34 6.08 -15.10
CA ALA A 402 -6.52 4.67 -15.44
C ALA A 402 -6.18 4.38 -16.91
N LEU A 403 -6.59 5.25 -17.84
CA LEU A 403 -6.21 5.14 -19.26
C LEU A 403 -4.70 5.28 -19.46
N ILE A 404 -4.06 6.21 -18.76
CA ILE A 404 -2.60 6.36 -18.75
C ILE A 404 -1.93 5.09 -18.19
N ALA A 405 -2.47 4.53 -17.09
CA ALA A 405 -1.98 3.27 -16.53
C ALA A 405 -2.09 2.10 -17.51
N MET A 406 -3.20 1.99 -18.25
CA MET A 406 -3.37 1.00 -19.34
C MET A 406 -2.32 1.21 -20.45
N TRP A 407 -2.09 2.45 -20.86
CA TRP A 407 -1.08 2.78 -21.86
C TRP A 407 0.34 2.45 -21.38
N ILE A 408 0.68 2.75 -20.11
CA ILE A 408 1.98 2.38 -19.52
C ILE A 408 2.13 0.85 -19.51
N MET A 409 1.10 0.11 -19.11
CA MET A 409 1.13 -1.35 -19.08
C MET A 409 1.26 -1.96 -20.48
N SER A 410 0.74 -1.31 -21.54
CA SER A 410 0.93 -1.77 -22.93
C SER A 410 2.42 -1.82 -23.32
N ARG A 411 3.23 -0.94 -22.73
CA ARG A 411 4.69 -0.82 -22.95
C ARG A 411 5.53 -1.77 -22.08
N TYR A 412 4.90 -2.49 -21.14
CA TYR A 412 5.62 -3.44 -20.29
C TYR A 412 6.19 -4.58 -21.14
N PRO A 413 7.55 -4.79 -21.15
CA PRO A 413 8.19 -5.62 -22.16
C PRO A 413 8.17 -7.11 -21.83
N LEU A 414 7.98 -7.50 -20.54
CA LEU A 414 8.13 -8.90 -20.13
C LEU A 414 6.81 -9.66 -20.27
N SER A 415 6.81 -10.67 -21.15
CA SER A 415 5.80 -11.73 -21.16
C SER A 415 6.11 -12.79 -20.11
N ASP A 416 5.15 -13.68 -19.83
CA ASP A 416 5.39 -14.80 -18.91
C ASP A 416 6.47 -15.75 -19.45
N ALA A 417 6.46 -16.00 -20.78
CA ALA A 417 7.47 -16.82 -21.44
C ALA A 417 8.89 -16.20 -21.35
N ASP A 418 9.00 -14.86 -21.42
CA ASP A 418 10.29 -14.18 -21.25
C ASP A 418 10.82 -14.35 -19.84
N VAL A 419 9.95 -14.22 -18.83
CA VAL A 419 10.34 -14.38 -17.42
C VAL A 419 10.78 -15.82 -17.14
N ASP A 420 10.04 -16.81 -17.66
CA ASP A 420 10.39 -18.22 -17.50
C ASP A 420 11.74 -18.55 -18.17
N ARG A 421 11.98 -18.01 -19.38
CA ARG A 421 13.28 -18.15 -20.05
C ARG A 421 14.41 -17.53 -19.22
N ILE A 422 14.24 -16.28 -18.77
CA ILE A 422 15.22 -15.57 -17.97
C ILE A 422 15.55 -16.36 -16.70
N ASN A 423 14.54 -16.86 -16.00
CA ASN A 423 14.74 -17.64 -14.79
C ASN A 423 15.52 -18.94 -15.03
N LYS A 424 15.19 -19.67 -16.10
CA LYS A 424 15.92 -20.89 -16.50
C LYS A 424 17.38 -20.60 -16.84
N GLU A 425 17.66 -19.55 -17.61
CA GLU A 425 19.03 -19.17 -17.97
C GLU A 425 19.85 -18.74 -16.72
N ILE A 426 19.24 -18.05 -15.75
CA ILE A 426 19.89 -17.72 -14.48
C ILE A 426 20.23 -19.00 -13.69
N GLU A 427 19.30 -19.97 -13.63
CA GLU A 427 19.52 -21.23 -12.92
C GLU A 427 20.63 -22.07 -13.57
N GLN A 428 20.62 -22.19 -14.90
CA GLN A 428 21.68 -22.88 -15.64
C GLN A 428 23.05 -22.24 -15.42
N ARG A 429 23.12 -20.91 -15.44
CA ARG A 429 24.38 -20.19 -15.15
C ARG A 429 24.88 -20.49 -13.73
N LYS A 430 24.01 -20.47 -12.73
CA LYS A 430 24.39 -20.78 -11.35
C LYS A 430 24.82 -22.22 -11.13
N ALA A 431 24.20 -23.15 -11.86
CA ALA A 431 24.60 -24.56 -11.82
C ALA A 431 25.97 -24.80 -12.49
N ALA A 432 26.35 -23.97 -13.46
CA ALA A 432 27.67 -24.05 -14.10
C ALA A 432 28.81 -23.37 -13.31
N GLU A 433 28.47 -22.43 -12.40
CA GLU A 433 29.44 -21.69 -11.58
C GLU A 433 29.67 -22.36 -10.20
N GLY A 434 28.83 -23.32 -9.78
CA GLY A 434 28.93 -24.05 -8.52
C GLY A 434 29.36 -25.47 -8.68
#